data_e32f3a295a32bc1e238caea2014095ba
#
_entry.id   e32f3a295a32bc1e238caea2014095ba
#
_cell.length_a   1.000
_cell.length_b   1.000
_cell.length_c   1.000
_cell.angle_alpha   90.00
_cell.angle_beta   90.00
_cell.angle_gamma   90.00
#
_symmetry.space_group_name_H-M   'P 1'
#
loop_
_entity.id
_entity.type
_entity.pdbx_description
1 polymer ?
#
loop_
_entity_poly.entity_id
_entity_poly.type
_entity_poly.pdbx_seq_one_letter_code
_entity_poly.pdbx_strand_id
1 'polypeptide(L)'
;MADTSYFRLQFIVFALVAAAFTNIYITQPVLPVLQDEFAADMVLVSFSVSAVIFGIAISNLPFGFLADRLPIHPIILTGGILVALGGLVCAVTKDLWVLIAARFLQGLFIPALTTCLAAYLAKVLPAARLNVVMGSYVSATVLGGLGGRLLGGWIHPPMHWRHAFVSASILILIATFTAFCWLPRTSIENKRPHMTISYWELLKRWELLLIYFCAAGSFLIFSSVFNYLPFRMTAPPFGYSTEQTTLLYLVYIVGIFMGPTAGRAGNRFGTGNTLLGGVAVLGVSLTLILLPSITAVVLALLGVCAGFFSIHAAAIGSLNRKLSSGQGRANALYVLFYYMGGWLGITLSGFAYKQGGWHAVIYICLFFLVIPLCTGITERKNRRRRTST
;
A
#
# COMPACT_ATOMS: atom_id res chain seq x y z
N MET A 1 -31.83 5.50 4.94
CA MET A 1 -30.84 6.03 5.88
C MET A 1 -30.74 7.53 5.66
N ALA A 2 -30.83 8.32 6.69
CA ALA A 2 -30.71 9.79 6.60
C ALA A 2 -29.26 10.17 6.22
N ASP A 3 -29.02 11.33 5.59
CA ASP A 3 -27.69 11.76 5.13
C ASP A 3 -26.63 11.83 6.25
N THR A 4 -27.03 12.16 7.47
CA THR A 4 -26.16 12.11 8.66
C THR A 4 -25.61 10.70 8.97
N SER A 5 -26.35 9.65 8.64
CA SER A 5 -25.92 8.25 8.83
C SER A 5 -24.82 7.85 7.84
N TYR A 6 -24.85 8.37 6.61
CA TYR A 6 -23.81 8.10 5.61
C TYR A 6 -22.49 8.84 5.91
N PHE A 7 -22.56 10.10 6.34
CA PHE A 7 -21.36 10.84 6.74
C PHE A 7 -20.66 10.17 7.92
N ARG A 8 -21.41 9.71 8.92
CA ARG A 8 -20.89 8.96 10.06
C ARG A 8 -20.19 7.67 9.62
N LEU A 9 -20.82 6.89 8.73
CA LEU A 9 -20.23 5.67 8.18
C LEU A 9 -18.92 5.98 7.42
N GLN A 10 -18.93 7.01 6.60
CA GLN A 10 -17.76 7.45 5.82
C GLN A 10 -16.59 7.83 6.74
N PHE A 11 -16.88 8.55 7.84
CA PHE A 11 -15.88 8.94 8.83
C PHE A 11 -15.30 7.71 9.55
N ILE A 12 -16.13 6.75 9.97
CA ILE A 12 -15.68 5.51 10.63
C ILE A 12 -14.77 4.70 9.70
N VAL A 13 -15.17 4.54 8.44
CA VAL A 13 -14.38 3.85 7.42
C VAL A 13 -13.04 4.54 7.23
N PHE A 14 -13.05 5.86 7.08
CA PHE A 14 -11.83 6.66 6.92
C PHE A 14 -10.91 6.49 8.14
N ALA A 15 -11.43 6.65 9.34
CA ALA A 15 -10.65 6.58 10.58
C ALA A 15 -10.01 5.18 10.76
N LEU A 16 -10.78 4.11 10.56
CA LEU A 16 -10.28 2.75 10.73
C LEU A 16 -9.20 2.39 9.71
N VAL A 17 -9.43 2.73 8.44
CA VAL A 17 -8.46 2.47 7.36
C VAL A 17 -7.21 3.32 7.54
N ALA A 18 -7.34 4.60 7.86
CA ALA A 18 -6.21 5.48 8.12
C ALA A 18 -5.37 4.97 9.29
N ALA A 19 -5.99 4.57 10.41
CA ALA A 19 -5.30 4.00 11.56
C ALA A 19 -4.59 2.68 11.22
N ALA A 20 -5.19 1.80 10.41
CA ALA A 20 -4.57 0.57 9.96
C ALA A 20 -3.33 0.84 9.10
N PHE A 21 -3.42 1.77 8.13
CA PHE A 21 -2.30 2.14 7.25
C PHE A 21 -1.20 2.91 7.97
N THR A 22 -1.52 3.67 9.02
CA THR A 22 -0.53 4.29 9.91
C THR A 22 0.42 3.26 10.49
N ASN A 23 -0.09 2.10 10.91
CA ASN A 23 0.72 1.03 11.46
C ASN A 23 1.67 0.37 10.43
N ILE A 24 1.39 0.41 9.12
CA ILE A 24 2.21 -0.28 8.11
C ILE A 24 3.61 0.35 8.00
N TYR A 25 3.70 1.67 7.90
CA TYR A 25 4.92 2.37 7.50
C TYR A 25 5.61 3.16 8.62
N ILE A 26 5.19 2.96 9.87
CA ILE A 26 5.65 3.73 11.03
C ILE A 26 7.16 3.62 11.28
N THR A 27 7.79 2.48 10.96
CA THR A 27 9.24 2.27 11.13
C THR A 27 10.07 2.84 9.99
N GLN A 28 9.47 3.16 8.85
CA GLN A 28 10.21 3.50 7.64
C GLN A 28 11.13 4.72 7.80
N PRO A 29 10.73 5.84 8.42
CA PRO A 29 11.61 7.00 8.60
C PRO A 29 12.76 6.77 9.58
N VAL A 30 12.57 5.86 10.55
CA VAL A 30 13.53 5.60 11.62
C VAL A 30 14.41 4.36 11.36
N LEU A 31 14.42 3.82 10.14
CA LEU A 31 15.24 2.66 9.81
C LEU A 31 16.72 2.84 10.11
N PRO A 32 17.37 4.00 9.83
CA PRO A 32 18.76 4.22 10.25
C PRO A 32 18.92 4.22 11.76
N VAL A 33 17.96 4.77 12.51
CA VAL A 33 17.97 4.76 13.99
C VAL A 33 17.87 3.34 14.53
N LEU A 34 17.01 2.50 13.91
CA LEU A 34 16.90 1.08 14.28
C LEU A 34 18.20 0.32 13.96
N GLN A 35 18.87 0.67 12.86
CA GLN A 35 20.17 0.08 12.50
C GLN A 35 21.20 0.30 13.60
N ASP A 36 21.31 1.53 14.07
CA ASP A 36 22.26 1.90 15.11
C ASP A 36 21.89 1.29 16.48
N GLU A 37 20.61 1.35 16.86
CA GLU A 37 20.15 0.86 18.18
C GLU A 37 20.28 -0.66 18.33
N PHE A 38 19.95 -1.41 17.27
CA PHE A 38 20.03 -2.87 17.29
C PHE A 38 21.39 -3.41 16.80
N ALA A 39 22.34 -2.54 16.44
CA ALA A 39 23.63 -2.90 15.84
C ALA A 39 23.48 -3.92 14.70
N ALA A 40 22.45 -3.73 13.86
CA ALA A 40 22.06 -4.67 12.80
C ALA A 40 22.34 -4.07 11.43
N ASP A 41 22.36 -4.93 10.39
CA ASP A 41 22.51 -4.43 9.03
C ASP A 41 21.17 -3.88 8.48
N MET A 42 21.27 -3.01 7.46
CA MET A 42 20.11 -2.34 6.87
C MET A 42 19.09 -3.28 6.25
N VAL A 43 19.50 -4.48 5.80
CA VAL A 43 18.58 -5.49 5.27
C VAL A 43 17.69 -6.01 6.39
N LEU A 44 18.31 -6.33 7.53
CA LEU A 44 17.61 -6.90 8.67
C LEU A 44 16.63 -5.90 9.30
N VAL A 45 17.03 -4.62 9.48
CA VAL A 45 16.11 -3.61 10.01
C VAL A 45 14.97 -3.29 9.02
N SER A 46 15.23 -3.38 7.71
CA SER A 46 14.19 -3.22 6.68
C SER A 46 13.11 -4.30 6.75
N PHE A 47 13.38 -5.46 7.34
CA PHE A 47 12.35 -6.47 7.61
C PHE A 47 11.28 -5.98 8.60
N SER A 48 11.57 -4.96 9.43
CA SER A 48 10.53 -4.32 10.24
C SER A 48 9.41 -3.66 9.41
N VAL A 49 9.67 -3.32 8.15
CA VAL A 49 8.68 -2.82 7.18
C VAL A 49 8.18 -3.95 6.28
N SER A 50 9.10 -4.72 5.68
CA SER A 50 8.72 -5.73 4.69
C SER A 50 7.95 -6.91 5.29
N ALA A 51 8.16 -7.26 6.57
CA ALA A 51 7.41 -8.31 7.26
C ALA A 51 5.92 -7.98 7.39
N VAL A 52 5.57 -6.72 7.66
CA VAL A 52 4.16 -6.28 7.66
C VAL A 52 3.54 -6.45 6.27
N ILE A 53 4.25 -5.99 5.25
CA ILE A 53 3.81 -6.05 3.85
C ILE A 53 3.59 -7.51 3.43
N PHE A 54 4.51 -8.40 3.79
CA PHE A 54 4.41 -9.83 3.53
C PHE A 54 3.22 -10.46 4.28
N GLY A 55 3.04 -10.12 5.56
CA GLY A 55 1.89 -10.56 6.35
C GLY A 55 0.56 -10.19 5.69
N ILE A 56 0.42 -8.94 5.22
CA ILE A 56 -0.76 -8.47 4.48
C ILE A 56 -0.94 -9.28 3.20
N ALA A 57 0.13 -9.51 2.44
CA ALA A 57 0.06 -10.25 1.18
C ALA A 57 -0.57 -11.62 1.37
N ILE A 58 -0.03 -12.43 2.28
CA ILE A 58 -0.47 -13.82 2.47
C ILE A 58 -1.82 -13.94 3.17
N SER A 59 -2.18 -13.01 4.05
CA SER A 59 -3.44 -13.05 4.80
C SER A 59 -4.62 -12.40 4.06
N ASN A 60 -4.37 -11.60 3.01
CA ASN A 60 -5.42 -10.92 2.28
C ASN A 60 -6.48 -11.85 1.68
N LEU A 61 -6.07 -12.98 1.06
CA LEU A 61 -7.00 -13.97 0.51
C LEU A 61 -7.80 -14.70 1.60
N PRO A 62 -7.19 -15.24 2.68
CA PRO A 62 -7.91 -15.80 3.82
C PRO A 62 -8.95 -14.85 4.43
N PHE A 63 -8.60 -13.57 4.64
CA PHE A 63 -9.54 -12.60 5.17
C PHE A 63 -10.65 -12.24 4.19
N GLY A 64 -10.39 -12.21 2.87
CA GLY A 64 -11.43 -12.09 1.86
C GLY A 64 -12.46 -13.21 1.95
N PHE A 65 -12.01 -14.47 2.14
CA PHE A 65 -12.87 -15.61 2.35
C PHE A 65 -13.63 -15.54 3.69
N LEU A 66 -12.98 -15.08 4.75
CA LEU A 66 -13.57 -14.95 6.07
C LEU A 66 -14.69 -13.89 6.10
N ALA A 67 -14.51 -12.79 5.36
CA ALA A 67 -15.49 -11.71 5.19
C ALA A 67 -16.80 -12.18 4.55
N ASP A 68 -16.78 -13.30 3.81
CA ASP A 68 -17.98 -13.87 3.21
C ASP A 68 -18.77 -14.79 4.16
N ARG A 69 -18.14 -15.25 5.24
CA ARG A 69 -18.69 -16.26 6.15
C ARG A 69 -18.98 -15.78 7.55
N LEU A 70 -18.26 -14.80 8.04
CA LEU A 70 -18.37 -14.31 9.40
C LEU A 70 -18.88 -12.87 9.45
N PRO A 71 -19.59 -12.47 10.53
CA PRO A 71 -19.99 -11.09 10.75
C PRO A 71 -18.76 -10.19 10.92
N ILE A 72 -18.87 -8.96 10.40
CA ILE A 72 -17.74 -8.00 10.35
C ILE A 72 -17.25 -7.57 11.74
N HIS A 73 -18.16 -7.45 12.73
CA HIS A 73 -17.83 -6.89 14.04
C HIS A 73 -16.74 -7.69 14.80
N PRO A 74 -16.85 -9.03 15.00
CA PRO A 74 -15.79 -9.79 15.64
C PRO A 74 -14.50 -9.79 14.84
N ILE A 75 -14.54 -9.76 13.50
CA ILE A 75 -13.34 -9.70 12.66
C ILE A 75 -12.59 -8.39 12.91
N ILE A 76 -13.28 -7.25 12.90
CA ILE A 76 -12.67 -5.95 13.16
C ILE A 76 -12.12 -5.88 14.59
N LEU A 77 -12.90 -6.33 15.57
CA LEU A 77 -12.51 -6.27 16.97
C LEU A 77 -11.23 -7.09 17.24
N THR A 78 -11.23 -8.36 16.83
CA THR A 78 -10.06 -9.23 17.02
C THR A 78 -8.86 -8.74 16.21
N GLY A 79 -9.06 -8.34 14.95
CA GLY A 79 -8.00 -7.78 14.11
C GLY A 79 -7.35 -6.54 14.71
N GLY A 80 -8.18 -5.57 15.15
CA GLY A 80 -7.69 -4.33 15.74
C GLY A 80 -6.95 -4.54 17.05
N ILE A 81 -7.46 -5.41 17.93
CA ILE A 81 -6.76 -5.77 19.19
C ILE A 81 -5.40 -6.43 18.88
N LEU A 82 -5.33 -7.38 17.94
CA LEU A 82 -4.09 -8.07 17.62
C LEU A 82 -3.06 -7.15 16.95
N VAL A 83 -3.52 -6.21 16.10
CA VAL A 83 -2.63 -5.17 15.53
C VAL A 83 -2.09 -4.26 16.64
N ALA A 84 -2.94 -3.84 17.60
CA ALA A 84 -2.51 -3.00 18.72
C ALA A 84 -1.54 -3.74 19.64
N LEU A 85 -1.81 -4.98 20.00
CA LEU A 85 -0.92 -5.80 20.82
C LEU A 85 0.44 -5.99 20.13
N GLY A 86 0.46 -6.28 18.83
CA GLY A 86 1.70 -6.30 18.06
C GLY A 86 2.47 -4.98 18.13
N GLY A 87 1.77 -3.84 18.07
CA GLY A 87 2.38 -2.52 18.24
C GLY A 87 2.96 -2.29 19.64
N LEU A 88 2.25 -2.71 20.69
CA LEU A 88 2.76 -2.62 22.06
C LEU A 88 3.99 -3.52 22.28
N VAL A 89 4.02 -4.72 21.68
CA VAL A 89 5.22 -5.58 21.68
C VAL A 89 6.38 -4.86 21.00
N CYS A 90 6.16 -4.21 19.83
CA CYS A 90 7.18 -3.39 19.17
C CYS A 90 7.68 -2.23 20.03
N ALA A 91 6.80 -1.64 20.86
CA ALA A 91 7.17 -0.53 21.74
C ALA A 91 8.08 -0.93 22.91
N VAL A 92 8.01 -2.17 23.38
CA VAL A 92 8.73 -2.61 24.58
C VAL A 92 9.91 -3.54 24.31
N THR A 93 9.97 -4.15 23.13
CA THR A 93 11.01 -5.13 22.80
C THR A 93 12.39 -4.47 22.66
N LYS A 94 13.42 -5.23 23.09
CA LYS A 94 14.84 -4.91 22.88
C LYS A 94 15.50 -5.85 21.88
N ASP A 95 14.72 -6.76 21.29
CA ASP A 95 15.19 -7.74 20.31
C ASP A 95 14.59 -7.43 18.95
N LEU A 96 15.43 -7.31 17.91
CA LEU A 96 15.03 -7.00 16.57
C LEU A 96 14.18 -8.11 15.93
N TRP A 97 14.46 -9.38 16.23
CA TRP A 97 13.67 -10.48 15.70
C TRP A 97 12.26 -10.52 16.28
N VAL A 98 12.12 -10.20 17.57
CA VAL A 98 10.81 -10.05 18.21
C VAL A 98 10.05 -8.88 17.59
N LEU A 99 10.74 -7.75 17.30
CA LEU A 99 10.14 -6.63 16.59
C LEU A 99 9.66 -7.06 15.20
N ILE A 100 10.48 -7.74 14.41
CA ILE A 100 10.11 -8.24 13.07
C ILE A 100 8.93 -9.22 13.15
N ALA A 101 8.93 -10.14 14.11
CA ALA A 101 7.84 -11.09 14.31
C ALA A 101 6.53 -10.39 14.70
N ALA A 102 6.58 -9.41 15.60
CA ALA A 102 5.42 -8.59 15.98
C ALA A 102 4.89 -7.77 14.80
N ARG A 103 5.78 -7.24 13.96
CA ARG A 103 5.45 -6.54 12.72
C ARG A 103 4.77 -7.48 11.71
N PHE A 104 5.28 -8.70 11.56
CA PHE A 104 4.63 -9.72 10.73
C PHE A 104 3.22 -10.04 11.24
N LEU A 105 3.06 -10.22 12.55
CA LEU A 105 1.76 -10.44 13.18
C LEU A 105 0.79 -9.28 12.89
N GLN A 106 1.23 -8.03 13.03
CA GLN A 106 0.43 -6.87 12.63
C GLN A 106 -0.03 -6.99 11.17
N GLY A 107 0.90 -7.33 10.27
CA GLY A 107 0.60 -7.53 8.85
C GLY A 107 -0.46 -8.60 8.60
N LEU A 108 -0.41 -9.71 9.33
CA LEU A 108 -1.42 -10.78 9.22
C LEU A 108 -2.83 -10.31 9.54
N PHE A 109 -3.01 -9.36 10.47
CA PHE A 109 -4.34 -8.93 10.92
C PHE A 109 -4.82 -7.61 10.34
N ILE A 110 -3.98 -6.82 9.65
CA ILE A 110 -4.41 -5.60 8.95
C ILE A 110 -5.54 -5.86 7.94
N PRO A 111 -5.57 -6.96 7.14
CA PRO A 111 -6.67 -7.26 6.23
C PRO A 111 -8.03 -7.47 6.93
N ALA A 112 -8.06 -7.81 8.21
CA ALA A 112 -9.29 -7.84 8.99
C ALA A 112 -9.97 -6.45 9.02
N LEU A 113 -9.17 -5.38 9.09
CA LEU A 113 -9.61 -3.99 9.19
C LEU A 113 -9.81 -3.33 7.82
N THR A 114 -9.18 -3.85 6.79
CA THR A 114 -9.17 -3.25 5.45
C THR A 114 -9.96 -4.10 4.46
N THR A 115 -9.53 -5.30 4.14
CA THR A 115 -10.15 -6.19 3.16
C THR A 115 -11.56 -6.60 3.56
N CYS A 116 -11.75 -7.00 4.84
CA CYS A 116 -13.08 -7.36 5.34
C CYS A 116 -14.02 -6.16 5.40
N LEU A 117 -13.52 -4.98 5.76
CA LEU A 117 -14.31 -3.75 5.73
C LEU A 117 -14.76 -3.40 4.31
N ALA A 118 -13.88 -3.46 3.33
CA ALA A 118 -14.22 -3.21 1.92
C ALA A 118 -15.29 -4.20 1.40
N ALA A 119 -15.16 -5.48 1.73
CA ALA A 119 -16.15 -6.50 1.40
C ALA A 119 -17.50 -6.27 2.09
N TYR A 120 -17.49 -5.84 3.35
CA TYR A 120 -18.70 -5.46 4.10
C TYR A 120 -19.40 -4.27 3.44
N LEU A 121 -18.68 -3.21 3.10
CA LEU A 121 -19.23 -2.02 2.46
C LEU A 121 -19.89 -2.35 1.12
N ALA A 122 -19.29 -3.23 0.34
CA ALA A 122 -19.84 -3.69 -0.93
C ALA A 122 -21.16 -4.47 -0.77
N LYS A 123 -21.38 -5.11 0.39
CA LYS A 123 -22.63 -5.83 0.70
C LYS A 123 -23.74 -4.91 1.21
N VAL A 124 -23.38 -3.86 1.95
CA VAL A 124 -24.34 -3.01 2.71
C VAL A 124 -24.78 -1.78 1.93
N LEU A 125 -23.92 -1.25 1.05
CA LEU A 125 -24.18 0.01 0.39
C LEU A 125 -24.73 -0.17 -1.03
N PRO A 126 -25.70 0.67 -1.45
CA PRO A 126 -26.09 0.76 -2.86
C PRO A 126 -24.92 1.32 -3.69
N ALA A 127 -24.83 0.92 -4.97
CA ALA A 127 -23.70 1.23 -5.85
C ALA A 127 -23.32 2.71 -5.90
N ALA A 128 -24.31 3.62 -5.92
CA ALA A 128 -24.07 5.06 -5.97
C ALA A 128 -23.34 5.58 -4.71
N ARG A 129 -23.68 5.06 -3.52
CA ARG A 129 -23.06 5.45 -2.24
C ARG A 129 -21.75 4.69 -1.99
N LEU A 130 -21.64 3.45 -2.47
CA LEU A 130 -20.43 2.66 -2.37
C LEU A 130 -19.23 3.38 -3.03
N ASN A 131 -19.41 3.96 -4.20
CA ASN A 131 -18.35 4.68 -4.90
C ASN A 131 -17.81 5.87 -4.08
N VAL A 132 -18.66 6.61 -3.39
CA VAL A 132 -18.27 7.74 -2.53
C VAL A 132 -17.48 7.25 -1.31
N VAL A 133 -18.00 6.22 -0.63
CA VAL A 133 -17.35 5.67 0.58
C VAL A 133 -16.03 4.98 0.22
N MET A 134 -15.94 4.29 -0.92
CA MET A 134 -14.69 3.71 -1.41
C MET A 134 -13.67 4.78 -1.83
N GLY A 135 -14.12 5.94 -2.30
CA GLY A 135 -13.25 7.11 -2.50
C GLY A 135 -12.60 7.57 -1.20
N SER A 136 -13.37 7.67 -0.12
CA SER A 136 -12.85 7.99 1.22
C SER A 136 -11.92 6.90 1.75
N TYR A 137 -12.23 5.62 1.49
CA TYR A 137 -11.37 4.48 1.81
C TYR A 137 -10.00 4.63 1.15
N VAL A 138 -9.95 4.90 -0.15
CA VAL A 138 -8.67 5.08 -0.88
C VAL A 138 -7.90 6.29 -0.36
N SER A 139 -8.57 7.41 -0.11
CA SER A 139 -7.92 8.58 0.51
C SER A 139 -7.34 8.25 1.89
N ALA A 140 -8.06 7.46 2.69
CA ALA A 140 -7.60 7.01 4.00
C ALA A 140 -6.34 6.12 3.92
N THR A 141 -6.19 5.29 2.87
CA THR A 141 -4.97 4.48 2.70
C THR A 141 -3.74 5.36 2.45
N VAL A 142 -3.87 6.39 1.64
CA VAL A 142 -2.76 7.32 1.33
C VAL A 142 -2.43 8.17 2.56
N LEU A 143 -3.45 8.78 3.18
CA LEU A 143 -3.26 9.64 4.35
C LEU A 143 -2.78 8.85 5.57
N GLY A 144 -3.27 7.64 5.79
CA GLY A 144 -2.79 6.75 6.85
C GLY A 144 -1.34 6.33 6.62
N GLY A 145 -1.00 5.95 5.39
CA GLY A 145 0.37 5.60 5.03
C GLY A 145 1.36 6.78 5.18
N LEU A 146 0.94 8.00 4.84
CA LEU A 146 1.69 9.22 5.13
C LEU A 146 1.74 9.48 6.64
N GLY A 147 0.59 9.41 7.33
CA GLY A 147 0.46 9.64 8.77
C GLY A 147 1.38 8.73 9.59
N GLY A 148 1.53 7.46 9.21
CA GLY A 148 2.46 6.54 9.86
C GLY A 148 3.92 6.98 9.75
N ARG A 149 4.32 7.47 8.57
CA ARG A 149 5.68 7.99 8.35
C ARG A 149 5.91 9.28 9.13
N LEU A 150 4.96 10.21 9.12
CA LEU A 150 5.07 11.45 9.88
C LEU A 150 5.11 11.16 11.38
N LEU A 151 4.25 10.29 11.88
CA LEU A 151 4.22 9.88 13.28
C LEU A 151 5.54 9.22 13.69
N GLY A 152 6.03 8.25 12.90
CA GLY A 152 7.28 7.54 13.16
C GLY A 152 8.49 8.45 13.16
N GLY A 153 8.58 9.36 12.19
CA GLY A 153 9.76 10.21 12.00
C GLY A 153 9.80 11.47 12.86
N TRP A 154 8.64 12.04 13.25
CA TRP A 154 8.61 13.26 14.07
C TRP A 154 8.51 13.01 15.56
N ILE A 155 8.08 11.84 15.99
CA ILE A 155 8.19 11.46 17.42
C ILE A 155 9.66 11.29 17.82
N HIS A 156 10.50 10.82 16.91
CA HIS A 156 11.95 10.77 17.11
C HIS A 156 12.62 11.97 16.38
N PRO A 157 13.50 12.77 17.01
CA PRO A 157 14.24 12.54 18.24
C PRO A 157 13.66 13.14 19.53
N PRO A 158 12.61 14.04 19.54
CA PRO A 158 12.20 14.62 20.82
C PRO A 158 11.76 13.57 21.84
N MET A 159 11.22 12.44 21.35
CA MET A 159 10.91 11.25 22.15
C MET A 159 11.53 10.02 21.48
N HIS A 160 11.57 8.90 22.19
CA HIS A 160 12.05 7.65 21.61
C HIS A 160 11.06 7.11 20.56
N TRP A 161 11.56 6.56 19.44
CA TRP A 161 10.72 6.03 18.34
C TRP A 161 9.64 5.01 18.79
N ARG A 162 9.87 4.33 19.93
CA ARG A 162 8.89 3.41 20.53
C ARG A 162 7.56 4.07 20.88
N HIS A 163 7.55 5.36 21.22
CA HIS A 163 6.33 6.10 21.52
C HIS A 163 5.42 6.23 20.27
N ALA A 164 5.99 6.18 19.06
CA ALA A 164 5.19 6.14 17.85
C ALA A 164 4.32 4.88 17.78
N PHE A 165 4.85 3.72 18.18
CA PHE A 165 4.07 2.49 18.27
C PHE A 165 2.98 2.54 19.34
N VAL A 166 3.25 3.13 20.49
CA VAL A 166 2.23 3.33 21.54
C VAL A 166 1.10 4.20 20.99
N SER A 167 1.44 5.34 20.37
CA SER A 167 0.45 6.26 19.77
C SER A 167 -0.37 5.58 18.67
N ALA A 168 0.27 4.80 17.79
CA ALA A 168 -0.42 4.06 16.73
C ALA A 168 -1.31 2.94 17.29
N SER A 169 -0.89 2.29 18.38
CA SER A 169 -1.69 1.26 19.06
C SER A 169 -2.93 1.86 19.72
N ILE A 170 -2.81 3.03 20.34
CA ILE A 170 -3.96 3.77 20.88
C ILE A 170 -4.92 4.18 19.75
N LEU A 171 -4.37 4.75 18.67
CA LEU A 171 -5.16 5.18 17.52
C LEU A 171 -5.96 4.04 16.90
N ILE A 172 -5.33 2.87 16.69
CA ILE A 172 -6.01 1.72 16.09
C ILE A 172 -7.06 1.13 17.04
N LEU A 173 -6.84 1.12 18.35
CA LEU A 173 -7.85 0.68 19.32
C LEU A 173 -9.06 1.61 19.33
N ILE A 174 -8.86 2.93 19.39
CA ILE A 174 -9.95 3.91 19.32
C ILE A 174 -10.76 3.71 18.03
N ALA A 175 -10.09 3.62 16.88
CA ALA A 175 -10.76 3.42 15.59
C ALA A 175 -11.52 2.08 15.54
N THR A 176 -10.94 1.01 16.10
CA THR A 176 -11.52 -0.33 16.16
C THR A 176 -12.78 -0.35 17.03
N PHE A 177 -12.71 0.19 18.25
CA PHE A 177 -13.87 0.25 19.15
C PHE A 177 -14.97 1.15 18.58
N THR A 178 -14.60 2.27 17.97
CA THR A 178 -15.56 3.14 17.26
C THR A 178 -16.27 2.38 16.14
N ALA A 179 -15.52 1.63 15.32
CA ALA A 179 -16.09 0.82 14.25
C ALA A 179 -16.96 -0.32 14.83
N PHE A 180 -16.49 -1.02 15.85
CA PHE A 180 -17.25 -2.09 16.51
C PHE A 180 -18.60 -1.63 17.06
N CYS A 181 -18.64 -0.45 17.69
CA CYS A 181 -19.86 0.09 18.29
C CYS A 181 -20.83 0.69 17.27
N TRP A 182 -20.31 1.26 16.18
CA TRP A 182 -21.10 2.15 15.32
C TRP A 182 -21.32 1.66 13.89
N LEU A 183 -20.63 0.61 13.44
CA LEU A 183 -20.97 -0.02 12.16
C LEU A 183 -22.36 -0.67 12.24
N PRO A 184 -23.20 -0.53 11.21
CA PRO A 184 -24.49 -1.20 11.16
C PRO A 184 -24.35 -2.72 11.28
N ARG A 185 -25.16 -3.34 12.13
CA ARG A 185 -25.23 -4.81 12.19
C ARG A 185 -26.08 -5.29 11.03
N THR A 186 -25.51 -6.16 10.21
CA THR A 186 -26.22 -6.85 9.13
C THR A 186 -26.36 -8.31 9.47
N SER A 187 -27.56 -8.87 9.32
CA SER A 187 -27.74 -10.31 9.25
C SER A 187 -27.00 -10.84 8.01
N ILE A 188 -26.30 -11.95 8.17
CA ILE A 188 -25.70 -12.65 7.03
C ILE A 188 -26.86 -13.24 6.24
N GLU A 189 -27.39 -12.50 5.26
CA GLU A 189 -28.22 -13.14 4.24
C GLU A 189 -27.30 -14.07 3.44
N ASN A 190 -27.57 -15.37 3.55
CA ASN A 190 -26.98 -16.40 2.70
C ASN A 190 -27.46 -16.20 1.26
N LYS A 191 -27.03 -15.14 0.57
CA LYS A 191 -27.17 -15.05 -0.86
C LYS A 191 -26.30 -16.17 -1.43
N ARG A 192 -26.97 -17.16 -2.05
CA ARG A 192 -26.31 -18.26 -2.77
C ARG A 192 -25.17 -17.67 -3.61
N PRO A 193 -23.98 -18.26 -3.57
CA PRO A 193 -22.89 -17.75 -4.39
C PRO A 193 -23.30 -17.81 -5.85
N HIS A 194 -23.45 -16.65 -6.51
CA HIS A 194 -23.43 -16.61 -7.96
C HIS A 194 -22.19 -17.36 -8.43
N MET A 195 -22.28 -18.11 -9.54
CA MET A 195 -21.16 -18.83 -10.14
C MET A 195 -19.92 -17.93 -10.14
N THR A 196 -19.01 -18.21 -9.23
CA THR A 196 -17.83 -17.35 -9.00
C THR A 196 -16.67 -17.97 -9.76
N ILE A 197 -16.08 -17.20 -10.68
CA ILE A 197 -14.84 -17.57 -11.39
C ILE A 197 -13.78 -18.00 -10.36
N SER A 198 -13.13 -19.15 -10.60
CA SER A 198 -12.07 -19.66 -9.72
C SER A 198 -10.83 -18.77 -9.77
N TYR A 199 -10.08 -18.70 -8.66
CA TYR A 199 -8.75 -18.05 -8.65
C TYR A 199 -7.83 -18.64 -9.72
N TRP A 200 -7.88 -19.95 -9.93
CA TRP A 200 -7.08 -20.64 -10.94
C TRP A 200 -7.43 -20.22 -12.38
N GLU A 201 -8.70 -20.02 -12.67
CA GLU A 201 -9.14 -19.52 -13.98
C GLU A 201 -8.66 -18.09 -14.23
N LEU A 202 -8.67 -17.23 -13.20
CA LEU A 202 -8.15 -15.87 -13.29
C LEU A 202 -6.63 -15.85 -13.54
N LEU A 203 -5.89 -16.75 -12.91
CA LEU A 203 -4.44 -16.90 -13.10
C LEU A 203 -4.05 -17.49 -14.45
N LYS A 204 -4.92 -18.29 -15.08
CA LYS A 204 -4.68 -18.80 -16.45
C LYS A 204 -4.85 -17.72 -17.53
N ARG A 205 -5.51 -16.62 -17.23
CA ARG A 205 -5.75 -15.55 -18.21
C ARG A 205 -4.52 -14.64 -18.29
N TRP A 206 -3.73 -14.82 -19.36
CA TRP A 206 -2.49 -14.05 -19.57
C TRP A 206 -2.67 -12.53 -19.49
N GLU A 207 -3.77 -12.00 -19.99
CA GLU A 207 -4.09 -10.58 -19.94
C GLU A 207 -4.24 -10.06 -18.48
N LEU A 208 -4.75 -10.88 -17.55
CA LEU A 208 -4.89 -10.54 -16.15
C LEU A 208 -3.56 -10.72 -15.43
N LEU A 209 -2.81 -11.77 -15.75
CA LEU A 209 -1.45 -12.00 -15.22
C LEU A 209 -0.54 -10.81 -15.47
N LEU A 210 -0.52 -10.25 -16.68
CA LEU A 210 0.25 -9.05 -17.01
C LEU A 210 -0.12 -7.86 -16.10
N ILE A 211 -1.40 -7.70 -15.77
CA ILE A 211 -1.87 -6.64 -14.88
C ILE A 211 -1.43 -6.92 -13.44
N TYR A 212 -1.47 -8.17 -12.98
CA TYR A 212 -0.98 -8.55 -11.67
C TYR A 212 0.53 -8.31 -11.53
N PHE A 213 1.31 -8.70 -12.52
CA PHE A 213 2.75 -8.42 -12.54
C PHE A 213 3.05 -6.92 -12.65
N CYS A 214 2.24 -6.17 -13.41
CA CYS A 214 2.35 -4.70 -13.45
C CYS A 214 2.17 -4.08 -12.05
N ALA A 215 1.19 -4.57 -11.29
CA ALA A 215 0.99 -4.14 -9.91
C ALA A 215 2.19 -4.49 -9.02
N ALA A 216 2.68 -5.72 -9.12
CA ALA A 216 3.86 -6.20 -8.38
C ALA A 216 5.10 -5.37 -8.72
N GLY A 217 5.42 -5.20 -10.01
CA GLY A 217 6.61 -4.47 -10.45
C GLY A 217 6.58 -2.99 -10.10
N SER A 218 5.42 -2.33 -10.25
CA SER A 218 5.30 -0.91 -9.89
C SER A 218 5.43 -0.69 -8.38
N PHE A 219 4.83 -1.56 -7.55
CA PHE A 219 4.95 -1.44 -6.09
C PHE A 219 6.32 -1.89 -5.58
N LEU A 220 6.98 -2.82 -6.25
CA LEU A 220 8.38 -3.17 -6.02
C LEU A 220 9.26 -1.91 -6.09
N ILE A 221 9.16 -1.16 -7.20
CA ILE A 221 9.94 0.07 -7.40
C ILE A 221 9.60 1.11 -6.33
N PHE A 222 8.31 1.37 -6.11
CA PHE A 222 7.85 2.36 -5.16
C PHE A 222 8.30 2.06 -3.73
N SER A 223 8.13 0.82 -3.27
CA SER A 223 8.53 0.41 -1.93
C SER A 223 10.05 0.42 -1.73
N SER A 224 10.82 0.06 -2.76
CA SER A 224 12.28 0.13 -2.75
C SER A 224 12.77 1.56 -2.53
N VAL A 225 12.31 2.49 -3.35
CA VAL A 225 12.74 3.91 -3.27
C VAL A 225 12.44 4.47 -1.88
N PHE A 226 11.19 4.33 -1.41
CA PHE A 226 10.79 4.95 -0.14
C PHE A 226 11.34 4.22 1.10
N ASN A 227 11.66 2.92 1.02
CA ASN A 227 12.24 2.20 2.14
C ASN A 227 13.72 2.55 2.36
N TYR A 228 14.47 2.75 1.27
CA TYR A 228 15.90 3.06 1.36
C TYR A 228 16.21 4.57 1.32
N LEU A 229 15.20 5.41 1.11
CA LEU A 229 15.32 6.87 1.17
C LEU A 229 15.96 7.37 2.47
N PRO A 230 15.56 6.92 3.69
CA PRO A 230 16.20 7.39 4.93
C PRO A 230 17.70 7.12 4.97
N PHE A 231 18.15 5.94 4.57
CA PHE A 231 19.58 5.61 4.50
C PHE A 231 20.34 6.51 3.50
N ARG A 232 19.71 6.83 2.36
CA ARG A 232 20.29 7.74 1.38
C ARG A 232 20.42 9.16 1.90
N MET A 233 19.40 9.64 2.66
CA MET A 233 19.36 11.02 3.15
C MET A 233 20.25 11.25 4.36
N THR A 234 20.46 10.24 5.22
CA THR A 234 21.39 10.32 6.34
C THR A 234 22.86 10.22 5.90
N ALA A 235 23.13 9.59 4.75
CA ALA A 235 24.48 9.46 4.21
C ALA A 235 24.95 10.73 3.46
N PRO A 236 26.28 10.94 3.29
CA PRO A 236 26.80 11.96 2.39
C PRO A 236 26.25 11.82 0.96
N PRO A 237 26.02 12.93 0.24
CA PRO A 237 26.35 14.33 0.58
C PRO A 237 25.25 15.05 1.38
N PHE A 238 24.13 14.39 1.78
CA PHE A 238 22.99 15.07 2.39
C PHE A 238 23.14 15.26 3.91
N GLY A 239 23.40 14.21 4.66
CA GLY A 239 23.56 14.28 6.12
C GLY A 239 22.31 14.76 6.87
N TYR A 240 21.10 14.44 6.35
CA TYR A 240 19.84 14.92 6.91
C TYR A 240 19.44 14.15 8.16
N SER A 241 18.85 14.87 9.11
CA SER A 241 18.22 14.26 10.30
C SER A 241 16.97 13.46 9.92
N THR A 242 16.50 12.63 10.85
CA THR A 242 15.24 11.89 10.69
C THR A 242 14.06 12.81 10.43
N GLU A 243 13.98 13.96 11.11
CA GLU A 243 12.91 14.95 10.96
C GLU A 243 12.92 15.57 9.54
N GLN A 244 14.10 15.98 9.07
CA GLN A 244 14.27 16.55 7.71
C GLN A 244 13.91 15.53 6.64
N THR A 245 14.37 14.29 6.80
CA THR A 245 14.04 13.18 5.91
C THR A 245 12.54 12.89 5.90
N THR A 246 11.90 13.01 7.05
CA THR A 246 10.46 12.77 7.19
C THR A 246 9.61 13.76 6.38
N LEU A 247 10.06 15.00 6.22
CA LEU A 247 9.38 15.99 5.35
C LEU A 247 9.28 15.53 3.89
N LEU A 248 10.24 14.73 3.42
CA LEU A 248 10.22 14.22 2.04
C LEU A 248 9.02 13.29 1.76
N TYR A 249 8.47 12.66 2.79
CA TYR A 249 7.27 11.83 2.62
C TYR A 249 5.99 12.63 2.32
N LEU A 250 5.99 13.97 2.51
CA LEU A 250 4.86 14.83 2.14
C LEU A 250 4.52 14.74 0.64
N VAL A 251 5.46 14.31 -0.20
CA VAL A 251 5.22 14.05 -1.64
C VAL A 251 4.10 13.02 -1.89
N TYR A 252 3.79 12.16 -0.89
CA TYR A 252 2.67 11.22 -0.97
C TYR A 252 1.31 11.89 -1.20
N ILE A 253 1.16 13.16 -0.84
CA ILE A 253 -0.06 13.95 -1.09
C ILE A 253 -0.42 13.95 -2.58
N VAL A 254 0.58 13.89 -3.47
CA VAL A 254 0.37 13.77 -4.93
C VAL A 254 -0.51 12.56 -5.27
N GLY A 255 -0.39 11.46 -4.51
CA GLY A 255 -1.18 10.25 -4.72
C GLY A 255 -2.69 10.46 -4.65
N ILE A 256 -3.14 11.41 -3.82
CA ILE A 256 -4.57 11.75 -3.67
C ILE A 256 -5.15 12.29 -4.98
N PHE A 257 -4.37 13.09 -5.71
CA PHE A 257 -4.80 13.72 -6.96
C PHE A 257 -4.57 12.82 -8.17
N MET A 258 -3.61 11.92 -8.11
CA MET A 258 -3.22 11.08 -9.26
C MET A 258 -4.25 9.99 -9.59
N GLY A 259 -4.98 9.45 -8.61
CA GLY A 259 -6.02 8.46 -8.87
C GLY A 259 -7.11 8.97 -9.84
N PRO A 260 -7.81 10.08 -9.49
CA PRO A 260 -8.81 10.68 -10.37
C PRO A 260 -8.25 11.15 -11.72
N THR A 261 -7.05 11.73 -11.74
CA THR A 261 -6.44 12.24 -12.99
C THR A 261 -6.04 11.10 -13.92
N ALA A 262 -5.44 10.04 -13.41
CA ALA A 262 -5.12 8.84 -14.19
C ALA A 262 -6.37 8.13 -14.70
N GLY A 263 -7.46 8.11 -13.91
CA GLY A 263 -8.76 7.61 -14.37
C GLY A 263 -9.30 8.39 -15.57
N ARG A 264 -9.28 9.72 -15.52
CA ARG A 264 -9.66 10.59 -16.66
C ARG A 264 -8.74 10.39 -17.87
N ALA A 265 -7.43 10.30 -17.65
CA ALA A 265 -6.46 10.03 -18.70
C ALA A 265 -6.71 8.66 -19.35
N GLY A 266 -7.01 7.62 -18.57
CA GLY A 266 -7.36 6.30 -19.05
C GLY A 266 -8.61 6.28 -19.94
N ASN A 267 -9.62 7.08 -19.57
CA ASN A 267 -10.83 7.25 -20.40
C ASN A 267 -10.56 8.01 -21.69
N ARG A 268 -9.77 9.08 -21.64
CA ARG A 268 -9.49 9.95 -22.82
C ARG A 268 -8.46 9.32 -23.77
N PHE A 269 -7.33 8.91 -23.25
CA PHE A 269 -6.17 8.44 -24.05
C PHE A 269 -6.07 6.92 -24.12
N GLY A 270 -6.81 6.20 -23.28
CA GLY A 270 -6.78 4.75 -23.12
C GLY A 270 -5.76 4.26 -22.11
N THR A 271 -6.05 3.10 -21.54
CA THR A 271 -5.25 2.50 -20.46
C THR A 271 -3.78 2.31 -20.83
N GLY A 272 -3.52 1.77 -22.04
CA GLY A 272 -2.14 1.53 -22.49
C GLY A 272 -1.29 2.81 -22.52
N ASN A 273 -1.83 3.91 -23.06
CA ASN A 273 -1.11 5.18 -23.09
C ASN A 273 -0.93 5.79 -21.70
N THR A 274 -1.91 5.63 -20.80
CA THR A 274 -1.80 6.09 -19.41
C THR A 274 -0.73 5.31 -18.64
N LEU A 275 -0.67 3.98 -18.83
CA LEU A 275 0.40 3.14 -18.28
C LEU A 275 1.78 3.58 -18.79
N LEU A 276 1.93 3.76 -20.11
CA LEU A 276 3.20 4.18 -20.72
C LEU A 276 3.63 5.56 -20.25
N GLY A 277 2.69 6.51 -20.09
CA GLY A 277 2.97 7.83 -19.51
C GLY A 277 3.45 7.73 -18.07
N GLY A 278 2.79 6.92 -17.25
CA GLY A 278 3.23 6.65 -15.87
C GLY A 278 4.62 6.01 -15.80
N VAL A 279 4.91 5.06 -16.69
CA VAL A 279 6.22 4.41 -16.81
C VAL A 279 7.30 5.42 -17.22
N ALA A 280 7.02 6.28 -18.17
CA ALA A 280 7.98 7.33 -18.61
C ALA A 280 8.29 8.31 -17.48
N VAL A 281 7.27 8.79 -16.76
CA VAL A 281 7.46 9.66 -15.60
C VAL A 281 8.27 8.95 -14.52
N LEU A 282 7.94 7.69 -14.20
CA LEU A 282 8.66 6.90 -13.20
C LEU A 282 10.12 6.67 -13.60
N GLY A 283 10.39 6.34 -14.86
CA GLY A 283 11.74 6.12 -15.38
C GLY A 283 12.61 7.37 -15.31
N VAL A 284 12.08 8.53 -15.77
CA VAL A 284 12.79 9.83 -15.64
C VAL A 284 13.04 10.18 -14.18
N SER A 285 12.08 9.91 -13.29
CA SER A 285 12.24 10.18 -11.86
C SER A 285 13.31 9.29 -11.22
N LEU A 286 13.40 8.01 -11.61
CA LEU A 286 14.44 7.10 -11.14
C LEU A 286 15.85 7.52 -11.57
N THR A 287 16.01 8.15 -12.75
CA THR A 287 17.30 8.70 -13.16
C THR A 287 17.61 10.01 -12.44
N LEU A 288 16.61 10.88 -12.27
CA LEU A 288 16.77 12.17 -11.61
C LEU A 288 17.17 12.00 -10.12
N ILE A 289 16.64 10.99 -9.42
CA ILE A 289 16.92 10.77 -7.99
C ILE A 289 18.38 10.34 -7.70
N LEU A 290 19.16 10.03 -8.73
CA LEU A 290 20.59 9.73 -8.61
C LEU A 290 21.44 10.98 -8.37
N LEU A 291 20.94 12.16 -8.75
CA LEU A 291 21.67 13.40 -8.61
C LEU A 291 21.87 13.77 -7.12
N PRO A 292 23.02 14.31 -6.75
CA PRO A 292 23.34 14.72 -5.38
C PRO A 292 22.77 16.13 -5.06
N SER A 293 21.50 16.36 -5.37
CA SER A 293 20.79 17.61 -5.17
C SER A 293 19.44 17.36 -4.52
N ILE A 294 19.15 18.08 -3.44
CA ILE A 294 17.86 17.97 -2.74
C ILE A 294 16.68 18.34 -3.64
N THR A 295 16.83 19.34 -4.48
CA THR A 295 15.80 19.74 -5.45
C THR A 295 15.52 18.60 -6.43
N ALA A 296 16.58 17.94 -6.94
CA ALA A 296 16.43 16.79 -7.83
C ALA A 296 15.73 15.62 -7.09
N VAL A 297 16.08 15.36 -5.84
CA VAL A 297 15.44 14.30 -5.02
C VAL A 297 13.95 14.61 -4.82
N VAL A 298 13.59 15.84 -4.45
CA VAL A 298 12.17 16.22 -4.25
C VAL A 298 11.37 16.09 -5.54
N LEU A 299 11.87 16.61 -6.66
CA LEU A 299 11.21 16.50 -7.97
C LEU A 299 11.08 15.02 -8.40
N ALA A 300 12.12 14.24 -8.18
CA ALA A 300 12.11 12.82 -8.47
C ALA A 300 11.06 12.07 -7.61
N LEU A 301 10.98 12.34 -6.32
CA LEU A 301 9.99 11.71 -5.44
C LEU A 301 8.55 12.10 -5.82
N LEU A 302 8.31 13.37 -6.20
CA LEU A 302 7.02 13.80 -6.76
C LEU A 302 6.68 13.00 -8.02
N GLY A 303 7.65 12.82 -8.92
CA GLY A 303 7.47 12.05 -10.14
C GLY A 303 7.33 10.54 -9.87
N VAL A 304 8.04 9.97 -8.89
CA VAL A 304 7.85 8.58 -8.45
C VAL A 304 6.42 8.37 -7.96
N CYS A 305 5.89 9.27 -7.13
CA CYS A 305 4.49 9.22 -6.69
C CYS A 305 3.54 9.36 -7.89
N ALA A 306 3.73 10.35 -8.75
CA ALA A 306 2.86 10.58 -9.90
C ALA A 306 2.85 9.40 -10.86
N GLY A 307 4.02 8.86 -11.21
CA GLY A 307 4.15 7.71 -12.10
C GLY A 307 3.53 6.45 -11.50
N PHE A 308 3.88 6.13 -10.27
CA PHE A 308 3.36 4.94 -9.56
C PHE A 308 1.84 4.96 -9.42
N PHE A 309 1.25 6.04 -8.87
CA PHE A 309 -0.20 6.11 -8.68
C PHE A 309 -0.96 6.13 -10.01
N SER A 310 -0.37 6.69 -11.08
CA SER A 310 -0.94 6.62 -12.44
C SER A 310 -0.98 5.19 -12.97
N ILE A 311 0.13 4.45 -12.83
CA ILE A 311 0.22 3.04 -13.24
C ILE A 311 -0.79 2.21 -12.42
N HIS A 312 -0.83 2.38 -11.10
CA HIS A 312 -1.72 1.66 -10.20
C HIS A 312 -3.20 1.88 -10.56
N ALA A 313 -3.63 3.13 -10.72
CA ALA A 313 -5.02 3.46 -11.06
C ALA A 313 -5.41 2.94 -12.45
N ALA A 314 -4.52 3.04 -13.45
CA ALA A 314 -4.76 2.52 -14.78
C ALA A 314 -4.84 0.98 -14.82
N ALA A 315 -3.96 0.30 -14.08
CA ALA A 315 -3.91 -1.16 -13.99
C ALA A 315 -5.17 -1.74 -13.34
N ILE A 316 -5.58 -1.23 -12.18
CA ILE A 316 -6.79 -1.70 -11.49
C ILE A 316 -8.05 -1.39 -12.29
N GLY A 317 -8.10 -0.23 -12.95
CA GLY A 317 -9.18 0.12 -13.87
C GLY A 317 -9.25 -0.82 -15.09
N SER A 318 -8.11 -1.24 -15.64
CA SER A 318 -8.05 -2.24 -16.72
C SER A 318 -8.55 -3.61 -16.27
N LEU A 319 -8.08 -4.06 -15.10
CA LEU A 319 -8.50 -5.31 -14.49
C LEU A 319 -10.03 -5.42 -14.41
N ASN A 320 -10.67 -4.42 -13.84
CA ASN A 320 -12.11 -4.41 -13.61
C ASN A 320 -12.93 -4.33 -14.93
N ARG A 321 -12.43 -3.63 -15.95
CA ARG A 321 -13.08 -3.57 -17.27
C ARG A 321 -13.01 -4.87 -18.08
N LYS A 322 -12.03 -5.73 -17.81
CA LYS A 322 -11.85 -7.03 -18.49
C LYS A 322 -12.75 -8.13 -17.93
N LEU A 323 -13.46 -7.85 -16.86
CA LEU A 323 -14.24 -8.84 -16.12
C LEU A 323 -15.71 -8.43 -16.07
N SER A 324 -16.60 -9.30 -16.56
CA SER A 324 -18.05 -9.19 -16.37
C SER A 324 -18.49 -9.69 -15.00
N SER A 325 -17.73 -10.61 -14.40
CA SER A 325 -17.97 -11.18 -13.07
C SER A 325 -16.66 -11.56 -12.38
N GLY A 326 -16.68 -11.82 -11.09
CA GLY A 326 -15.48 -12.23 -10.33
C GLY A 326 -14.49 -11.10 -9.99
N GLN A 327 -14.90 -9.83 -10.14
CA GLN A 327 -14.03 -8.67 -9.84
C GLN A 327 -13.46 -8.72 -8.42
N GLY A 328 -14.23 -9.18 -7.42
CA GLY A 328 -13.76 -9.29 -6.04
C GLY A 328 -12.54 -10.21 -5.89
N ARG A 329 -12.59 -11.40 -6.52
CA ARG A 329 -11.47 -12.35 -6.52
C ARG A 329 -10.27 -11.84 -7.32
N ALA A 330 -10.53 -11.21 -8.45
CA ALA A 330 -9.48 -10.62 -9.26
C ALA A 330 -8.76 -9.47 -8.54
N ASN A 331 -9.50 -8.61 -7.85
CA ASN A 331 -8.93 -7.55 -7.01
C ASN A 331 -8.16 -8.12 -5.81
N ALA A 332 -8.61 -9.23 -5.23
CA ALA A 332 -7.87 -9.91 -4.15
C ALA A 332 -6.51 -10.46 -4.65
N LEU A 333 -6.46 -11.06 -5.86
CA LEU A 333 -5.21 -11.45 -6.51
C LEU A 333 -4.33 -10.23 -6.83
N TYR A 334 -4.93 -9.15 -7.32
CA TYR A 334 -4.21 -7.90 -7.59
C TYR A 334 -3.50 -7.40 -6.34
N VAL A 335 -4.19 -7.37 -5.21
CA VAL A 335 -3.64 -6.94 -3.91
C VAL A 335 -2.54 -7.89 -3.43
N LEU A 336 -2.72 -9.21 -3.61
CA LEU A 336 -1.70 -10.21 -3.30
C LEU A 336 -0.41 -9.93 -4.09
N PHE A 337 -0.49 -9.82 -5.43
CA PHE A 337 0.67 -9.56 -6.27
C PHE A 337 1.30 -8.20 -5.96
N TYR A 338 0.49 -7.18 -5.72
CA TYR A 338 0.93 -5.84 -5.32
C TYR A 338 1.80 -5.90 -4.07
N TYR A 339 1.32 -6.47 -2.96
CA TYR A 339 2.08 -6.53 -1.72
C TYR A 339 3.27 -7.50 -1.79
N MET A 340 3.16 -8.61 -2.54
CA MET A 340 4.31 -9.48 -2.82
C MET A 340 5.42 -8.73 -3.56
N GLY A 341 5.06 -7.88 -4.54
CA GLY A 341 6.01 -7.00 -5.20
C GLY A 341 6.70 -6.05 -4.23
N GLY A 342 5.93 -5.42 -3.32
CA GLY A 342 6.49 -4.53 -2.30
C GLY A 342 7.46 -5.22 -1.35
N TRP A 343 7.12 -6.41 -0.87
CA TRP A 343 8.00 -7.24 -0.04
C TRP A 343 9.29 -7.61 -0.78
N LEU A 344 9.18 -8.11 -2.00
CA LEU A 344 10.33 -8.44 -2.84
C LEU A 344 11.20 -7.22 -3.12
N GLY A 345 10.57 -6.06 -3.39
CA GLY A 345 11.27 -4.82 -3.65
C GLY A 345 12.15 -4.38 -2.48
N ILE A 346 11.60 -4.32 -1.28
CA ILE A 346 12.36 -3.98 -0.08
C ILE A 346 13.49 -4.97 0.15
N THR A 347 13.21 -6.26 0.03
CA THR A 347 14.20 -7.32 0.28
C THR A 347 15.35 -7.29 -0.74
N LEU A 348 15.05 -7.29 -2.04
CA LEU A 348 16.07 -7.28 -3.10
C LEU A 348 16.89 -5.99 -3.07
N SER A 349 16.23 -4.85 -2.86
CA SER A 349 16.90 -3.55 -2.77
C SER A 349 17.80 -3.43 -1.55
N GLY A 350 17.52 -4.16 -0.47
CA GLY A 350 18.41 -4.23 0.69
C GLY A 350 19.76 -4.86 0.35
N PHE A 351 19.73 -6.00 -0.29
CA PHE A 351 20.96 -6.66 -0.75
C PHE A 351 21.70 -5.81 -1.79
N ALA A 352 20.98 -5.16 -2.70
CA ALA A 352 21.58 -4.25 -3.67
C ALA A 352 22.23 -3.04 -3.01
N TYR A 353 21.55 -2.42 -2.03
CA TYR A 353 22.09 -1.28 -1.28
C TYR A 353 23.38 -1.67 -0.54
N LYS A 354 23.42 -2.85 0.06
CA LYS A 354 24.60 -3.37 0.75
C LYS A 354 25.81 -3.55 -0.19
N GLN A 355 25.57 -3.93 -1.46
CA GLN A 355 26.64 -4.20 -2.43
C GLN A 355 27.09 -2.95 -3.20
N GLY A 356 26.15 -2.08 -3.60
CA GLY A 356 26.44 -0.96 -4.50
C GLY A 356 25.72 0.35 -4.12
N GLY A 357 25.27 0.45 -2.86
CA GLY A 357 24.63 1.66 -2.34
C GLY A 357 23.34 2.04 -3.07
N TRP A 358 23.00 3.32 -3.00
CA TRP A 358 21.79 3.87 -3.61
C TRP A 358 21.68 3.61 -5.12
N HIS A 359 22.81 3.68 -5.86
CA HIS A 359 22.80 3.45 -7.29
C HIS A 359 22.33 2.03 -7.66
N ALA A 360 22.75 1.02 -6.91
CA ALA A 360 22.32 -0.35 -7.15
C ALA A 360 20.82 -0.55 -6.92
N VAL A 361 20.22 0.13 -5.91
CA VAL A 361 18.77 0.14 -5.70
C VAL A 361 18.04 0.69 -6.92
N ILE A 362 18.51 1.85 -7.43
CA ILE A 362 17.87 2.47 -8.59
C ILE A 362 18.04 1.63 -9.86
N TYR A 363 19.18 0.98 -10.07
CA TYR A 363 19.38 0.07 -11.21
C TYR A 363 18.41 -1.14 -11.15
N ILE A 364 18.19 -1.72 -9.98
CA ILE A 364 17.14 -2.74 -9.80
C ILE A 364 15.76 -2.17 -10.12
N CYS A 365 15.43 -0.98 -9.66
CA CYS A 365 14.16 -0.33 -9.97
C CYS A 365 13.98 -0.11 -11.48
N LEU A 366 15.01 0.35 -12.18
CA LEU A 366 14.99 0.53 -13.64
C LEU A 366 14.84 -0.81 -14.38
N PHE A 367 15.49 -1.88 -13.91
CA PHE A 367 15.31 -3.22 -14.46
C PHE A 367 13.86 -3.69 -14.35
N PHE A 368 13.26 -3.58 -13.17
CA PHE A 368 11.87 -4.00 -12.95
C PHE A 368 10.84 -3.09 -13.62
N LEU A 369 11.22 -1.87 -14.06
CA LEU A 369 10.35 -0.97 -14.82
C LEU A 369 9.92 -1.56 -16.17
N VAL A 370 10.66 -2.56 -16.68
CA VAL A 370 10.30 -3.32 -17.89
C VAL A 370 8.94 -4.01 -17.74
N ILE A 371 8.55 -4.43 -16.53
CA ILE A 371 7.28 -5.13 -16.31
C ILE A 371 6.07 -4.22 -16.61
N PRO A 372 5.89 -3.06 -15.96
CA PRO A 372 4.78 -2.16 -16.31
C PRO A 372 4.91 -1.58 -17.73
N LEU A 373 6.12 -1.46 -18.28
CA LEU A 373 6.35 -1.08 -19.68
C LEU A 373 5.73 -2.10 -20.65
N CYS A 374 6.06 -3.38 -20.49
CA CYS A 374 5.51 -4.47 -21.32
C CYS A 374 3.98 -4.53 -21.23
N THR A 375 3.43 -4.33 -20.02
CA THR A 375 1.97 -4.29 -19.83
C THR A 375 1.36 -3.12 -20.59
N GLY A 376 1.95 -1.92 -20.51
CA GLY A 376 1.48 -0.73 -21.23
C GLY A 376 1.50 -0.90 -22.74
N ILE A 377 2.57 -1.49 -23.29
CA ILE A 377 2.69 -1.79 -24.73
C ILE A 377 1.61 -2.76 -25.17
N THR A 378 1.39 -3.84 -24.40
CA THR A 378 0.37 -4.87 -24.70
C THR A 378 -1.04 -4.29 -24.67
N GLU A 379 -1.39 -3.50 -23.65
CA GLU A 379 -2.69 -2.84 -23.54
C GLU A 379 -2.93 -1.85 -24.69
N ARG A 380 -1.89 -1.14 -25.14
CA ARG A 380 -1.97 -0.23 -26.29
C ARG A 380 -2.22 -0.99 -27.60
N LYS A 381 -1.52 -2.12 -27.83
CA LYS A 381 -1.71 -2.97 -29.02
C LYS A 381 -3.12 -3.57 -29.07
N ASN A 382 -3.61 -4.09 -27.94
CA ASN A 382 -4.94 -4.69 -27.84
C ASN A 382 -6.06 -3.67 -28.14
N ARG A 383 -5.92 -2.42 -27.72
CA ARG A 383 -6.87 -1.36 -28.05
C ARG A 383 -6.91 -1.08 -29.55
N ARG A 384 -5.74 -0.94 -30.20
CA ARG A 384 -5.67 -0.66 -31.65
C ARG A 384 -6.36 -1.77 -32.47
N ARG A 385 -6.17 -3.03 -32.11
CA ARG A 385 -6.85 -4.16 -32.79
C ARG A 385 -8.36 -4.09 -32.66
N ARG A 386 -8.92 -3.69 -31.53
CA ARG A 386 -10.37 -3.54 -31.32
C ARG A 386 -10.99 -2.35 -32.04
N THR A 387 -10.22 -1.35 -32.44
CA THR A 387 -10.71 -0.18 -33.20
C THR A 387 -10.55 -0.36 -34.73
N SER A 388 -9.82 -1.37 -35.16
CA SER A 388 -9.60 -1.71 -36.58
C SER A 388 -10.50 -2.87 -37.08
N THR A 389 -11.25 -3.50 -36.19
CA THR A 389 -12.36 -4.42 -36.44
C THR A 389 -13.71 -3.75 -36.23
#